data_3b14838a540033c5ab89406d12913713
#
_entry.id   3b14838a540033c5ab89406d12913713
#
_cell.length_a   1.000
_cell.length_b   1.000
_cell.length_c   1.000
_cell.angle_alpha   90.00
_cell.angle_beta   90.00
_cell.angle_gamma   90.00
#
_symmetry.space_group_name_H-M   'P 1'
#
loop_
_entity.id
_entity.type
_entity.pdbx_description
1 polymer ?
#
loop_
_entity_poly.entity_id
_entity_poly.type
_entity_poly.pdbx_seq_one_letter_code
_entity_poly.pdbx_strand_id
1 'polypeptide(L)'
;MSEILESTENVQEPGTGTTDPAPPASTSKINLAVEAVMDMIDALGNFATITRGALGIGNGLSCEIAPSVVDSVFMDKNTYIPVTLALNGKHTDLQILSDTLNNIMDTLTRYTSYTSGNGWEIVDITNGNLPRVIGREDNNQWLMTCDLVVKIYRKDEEPNESELGE
;
A
#
# COMPACT_ATOMS: atom_id res chain seq x y z
N MET A 1 8.10 -75.05 13.91
CA MET A 1 8.85 -74.37 12.86
C MET A 1 8.61 -72.86 12.98
N SER A 2 9.61 -72.22 13.44
CA SER A 2 9.63 -70.78 13.75
C SER A 2 10.01 -70.00 12.50
N GLU A 3 9.24 -68.99 12.13
CA GLU A 3 9.73 -67.94 11.25
C GLU A 3 9.54 -66.57 11.91
N ILE A 4 10.68 -65.97 12.07
CA ILE A 4 10.87 -64.67 12.65
C ILE A 4 10.57 -63.67 11.54
N LEU A 5 9.60 -62.74 11.77
CA LEU A 5 9.40 -61.57 10.96
C LEU A 5 10.11 -60.37 11.61
N GLU A 6 11.20 -59.98 10.98
CA GLU A 6 11.89 -58.70 11.27
C GLU A 6 10.98 -57.54 10.90
N SER A 7 10.61 -56.76 11.89
CA SER A 7 10.03 -55.44 11.67
C SER A 7 11.12 -54.44 11.43
N THR A 8 11.22 -53.94 10.20
CA THR A 8 12.03 -52.77 9.87
C THR A 8 11.39 -51.52 10.42
N GLU A 9 12.03 -51.02 11.43
CA GLU A 9 11.71 -49.73 12.04
C GLU A 9 12.07 -48.61 11.06
N ASN A 10 11.05 -47.94 10.52
CA ASN A 10 11.22 -46.79 9.66
C ASN A 10 11.45 -45.55 10.53
N VAL A 11 12.69 -45.22 10.76
CA VAL A 11 13.08 -43.96 11.44
C VAL A 11 12.86 -42.81 10.47
N GLN A 12 11.77 -42.10 10.68
CA GLN A 12 11.45 -40.86 10.00
C GLN A 12 12.27 -39.74 10.63
N GLU A 13 13.27 -39.28 9.95
CA GLU A 13 14.05 -38.08 10.32
C GLU A 13 13.11 -36.85 10.43
N PRO A 14 13.21 -36.05 11.50
CA PRO A 14 12.50 -34.78 11.57
C PRO A 14 13.10 -33.84 10.54
N GLY A 15 12.35 -33.55 9.50
CA GLY A 15 12.68 -32.50 8.53
C GLY A 15 12.89 -31.18 9.25
N THR A 16 14.12 -30.70 9.24
CA THR A 16 14.47 -29.34 9.64
C THR A 16 13.76 -28.39 8.67
N GLY A 17 12.60 -27.91 9.07
CA GLY A 17 11.93 -26.82 8.40
C GLY A 17 12.84 -25.59 8.45
N THR A 18 13.54 -25.34 7.37
CA THR A 18 14.18 -24.05 7.12
C THR A 18 13.05 -23.04 7.02
N THR A 19 12.77 -22.35 8.09
CA THR A 19 11.93 -21.17 8.06
C THR A 19 12.73 -20.13 7.27
N ASP A 20 12.36 -19.93 6.01
CA ASP A 20 12.87 -18.81 5.24
C ASP A 20 12.62 -17.54 6.08
N PRO A 21 13.65 -16.72 6.32
CA PRO A 21 13.44 -15.46 7.03
C PRO A 21 12.47 -14.64 6.21
N ALA A 22 11.40 -14.18 6.86
CA ALA A 22 10.45 -13.26 6.24
C ALA A 22 11.24 -12.13 5.56
N PRO A 23 10.89 -11.73 4.33
CA PRO A 23 11.58 -10.65 3.65
C PRO A 23 11.58 -9.42 4.56
N PRO A 24 12.69 -8.69 4.65
CA PRO A 24 12.78 -7.51 5.50
C PRO A 24 11.64 -6.56 5.13
N ALA A 25 10.89 -6.12 6.14
CA ALA A 25 9.82 -5.14 5.95
C ALA A 25 10.39 -3.97 5.14
N SER A 26 9.70 -3.57 4.07
CA SER A 26 10.14 -2.49 3.20
C SER A 26 10.37 -1.23 4.04
N THR A 27 11.62 -0.79 4.12
CA THR A 27 12.00 0.45 4.80
C THR A 27 11.88 1.68 3.91
N SER A 28 11.30 1.54 2.72
CA SER A 28 11.07 2.65 1.80
C SER A 28 10.14 3.69 2.43
N LYS A 29 10.66 4.90 2.62
CA LYS A 29 9.91 6.05 3.15
C LYS A 29 8.65 6.35 2.34
N ILE A 30 8.70 6.16 1.02
CA ILE A 30 7.53 6.29 0.13
C ILE A 30 6.47 5.23 0.45
N ASN A 31 6.88 3.97 0.61
CA ASN A 31 5.95 2.90 0.96
C ASN A 31 5.29 3.14 2.32
N LEU A 32 6.03 3.59 3.31
CA LEU A 32 5.49 3.93 4.63
C LEU A 32 4.46 5.07 4.55
N ALA A 33 4.73 6.09 3.74
CA ALA A 33 3.78 7.17 3.51
C ALA A 33 2.51 6.68 2.79
N VAL A 34 2.64 5.79 1.81
CA VAL A 34 1.49 5.18 1.12
C VAL A 34 0.65 4.32 2.08
N GLU A 35 1.29 3.53 2.94
CA GLU A 35 0.59 2.76 3.98
C GLU A 35 -0.17 3.68 4.94
N ALA A 36 0.42 4.79 5.35
CA ALA A 36 -0.26 5.78 6.17
C ALA A 36 -1.49 6.38 5.47
N VAL A 37 -1.44 6.63 4.17
CA VAL A 37 -2.62 7.06 3.39
C VAL A 37 -3.68 5.98 3.35
N MET A 38 -3.30 4.72 3.18
CA MET A 38 -4.25 3.59 3.21
C MET A 38 -4.94 3.47 4.57
N ASP A 39 -4.20 3.62 5.67
CA ASP A 39 -4.76 3.63 7.02
C ASP A 39 -5.75 4.80 7.22
N MET A 40 -5.45 5.98 6.67
CA MET A 40 -6.37 7.12 6.68
C MET A 40 -7.65 6.84 5.89
N ILE A 41 -7.55 6.15 4.75
CA ILE A 41 -8.70 5.73 3.95
C ILE A 41 -9.55 4.71 4.73
N ASP A 42 -8.94 3.73 5.36
CA ASP A 42 -9.64 2.70 6.14
C ASP A 42 -10.33 3.29 7.37
N ALA A 43 -9.75 4.32 7.98
CA ALA A 43 -10.36 5.03 9.10
C ALA A 43 -11.68 5.75 8.75
N LEU A 44 -11.98 5.94 7.46
CA LEU A 44 -13.24 6.53 7.03
C LEU A 44 -14.44 5.58 7.12
N GLY A 45 -14.23 4.30 7.38
CA GLY A 45 -15.29 3.30 7.53
C GLY A 45 -15.98 2.96 6.21
N ASN A 46 -15.22 2.77 5.15
CA ASN A 46 -15.72 2.40 3.82
C ASN A 46 -16.33 0.99 3.79
N PHE A 47 -17.01 0.63 2.70
CA PHE A 47 -17.64 -0.70 2.54
C PHE A 47 -16.61 -1.85 2.51
N ALA A 48 -15.35 -1.58 2.24
CA ALA A 48 -14.24 -2.54 2.25
C ALA A 48 -12.95 -1.86 2.69
N THR A 49 -12.06 -2.64 3.28
CA THR A 49 -10.68 -2.24 3.55
C THR A 49 -9.92 -2.07 2.25
N ILE A 50 -9.10 -1.04 2.16
CA ILE A 50 -8.28 -0.82 0.97
C ILE A 50 -7.07 -1.76 0.98
N THR A 51 -6.82 -2.38 -0.17
CA THR A 51 -5.67 -3.28 -0.37
C THR A 51 -4.69 -2.69 -1.37
N ARG A 52 -3.43 -3.06 -1.27
CA ARG A 52 -2.43 -2.65 -2.26
C ARG A 52 -2.41 -3.63 -3.43
N GLY A 53 -2.42 -3.12 -4.65
CA GLY A 53 -2.39 -3.91 -5.88
C GLY A 53 -3.77 -4.16 -6.48
N ALA A 54 -3.93 -5.30 -7.14
CA ALA A 54 -5.15 -5.59 -7.89
C ALA A 54 -6.38 -5.82 -7.02
N LEU A 55 -7.55 -5.47 -7.56
CA LEU A 55 -8.84 -5.79 -6.95
C LEU A 55 -9.08 -7.30 -6.90
N GLY A 56 -9.63 -7.78 -5.79
CA GLY A 56 -10.08 -9.18 -5.63
C GLY A 56 -11.35 -9.50 -6.43
N ILE A 57 -11.93 -10.68 -6.18
CA ILE A 57 -13.13 -11.18 -6.91
C ILE A 57 -14.40 -10.44 -6.47
N GLY A 58 -14.53 -10.12 -5.17
CA GLY A 58 -15.73 -9.48 -4.59
C GLY A 58 -15.69 -7.96 -4.66
N ASN A 59 -16.67 -7.34 -4.00
CA ASN A 59 -16.65 -5.90 -3.76
C ASN A 59 -15.37 -5.54 -3.01
N GLY A 60 -14.69 -4.49 -3.42
CA GLY A 60 -13.41 -4.14 -2.83
C GLY A 60 -12.88 -2.78 -3.26
N LEU A 61 -11.86 -2.35 -2.54
CA LEU A 61 -11.07 -1.15 -2.81
C LEU A 61 -9.60 -1.55 -2.91
N SER A 62 -8.90 -0.98 -3.86
CA SER A 62 -7.44 -1.14 -3.96
C SER A 62 -6.75 0.16 -4.33
N CYS A 63 -5.47 0.25 -4.03
CA CYS A 63 -4.64 1.34 -4.50
C CYS A 63 -3.36 0.81 -5.15
N GLU A 64 -2.91 1.52 -6.16
CA GLU A 64 -1.66 1.27 -6.86
C GLU A 64 -0.88 2.57 -6.97
N ILE A 65 0.45 2.47 -6.91
CA ILE A 65 1.31 3.61 -7.17
C ILE A 65 1.45 3.74 -8.68
N ALA A 66 0.94 4.85 -9.22
CA ALA A 66 1.15 5.20 -10.62
C ALA A 66 2.54 5.87 -10.81
N PRO A 67 3.13 5.79 -11.99
CA PRO A 67 4.37 6.47 -12.28
C PRO A 67 4.26 7.98 -12.02
N SER A 68 5.22 8.53 -11.30
CA SER A 68 5.33 9.97 -11.02
C SER A 68 6.77 10.44 -11.18
N VAL A 69 6.95 11.72 -11.41
CA VAL A 69 8.26 12.35 -11.57
C VAL A 69 8.59 13.10 -10.29
N VAL A 70 9.85 13.04 -9.85
CA VAL A 70 10.33 13.83 -8.71
C VAL A 70 10.19 15.31 -9.04
N ASP A 71 9.53 16.06 -8.16
CA ASP A 71 9.22 17.47 -8.37
C ASP A 71 10.46 18.36 -8.13
N SER A 72 11.10 18.23 -6.97
CA SER A 72 12.24 19.05 -6.60
C SER A 72 13.21 18.33 -5.67
N VAL A 73 14.50 18.53 -5.91
CA VAL A 73 15.60 18.06 -5.08
C VAL A 73 16.35 19.28 -4.58
N PHE A 74 16.52 19.41 -3.26
CA PHE A 74 17.28 20.48 -2.64
C PHE A 74 18.78 20.15 -2.54
N MET A 75 19.59 21.15 -2.29
CA MET A 75 21.04 20.97 -2.18
C MET A 75 21.46 20.07 -1.00
N ASP A 76 20.64 20.01 0.04
CA ASP A 76 20.79 19.12 1.21
C ASP A 76 20.25 17.69 0.95
N LYS A 77 19.93 17.36 -0.31
CA LYS A 77 19.35 16.11 -0.77
C LYS A 77 17.93 15.82 -0.24
N ASN A 78 17.33 16.70 0.54
CA ASN A 78 15.92 16.62 0.86
C ASN A 78 15.08 16.74 -0.41
N THR A 79 13.96 16.05 -0.47
CA THR A 79 13.23 15.92 -1.73
C THR A 79 11.71 15.98 -1.48
N TYR A 80 11.02 16.76 -2.32
CA TYR A 80 9.57 16.62 -2.47
C TYR A 80 9.28 15.62 -3.59
N ILE A 81 8.49 14.62 -3.26
CA ILE A 81 8.11 13.55 -4.19
C ILE A 81 6.59 13.52 -4.29
N PRO A 82 6.01 13.90 -5.45
CA PRO A 82 4.61 13.67 -5.70
C PRO A 82 4.42 12.18 -6.06
N VAL A 83 3.58 11.49 -5.32
CA VAL A 83 3.22 10.09 -5.58
C VAL A 83 1.77 10.06 -6.01
N THR A 84 1.51 9.60 -7.22
CA THR A 84 0.14 9.40 -7.68
C THR A 84 -0.35 8.03 -7.23
N LEU A 85 -1.44 8.02 -6.48
CA LEU A 85 -2.13 6.82 -6.04
C LEU A 85 -3.39 6.64 -6.89
N ALA A 86 -3.42 5.62 -7.74
CA ALA A 86 -4.62 5.20 -8.43
C ALA A 86 -5.48 4.38 -7.46
N LEU A 87 -6.65 4.91 -7.12
CA LEU A 87 -7.64 4.22 -6.31
C LEU A 87 -8.62 3.51 -7.23
N ASN A 88 -8.75 2.21 -7.07
CA ASN A 88 -9.66 1.38 -7.83
C ASN A 88 -10.73 0.83 -6.90
N GLY A 89 -11.96 0.85 -7.35
CA GLY A 89 -13.07 0.32 -6.59
C GLY A 89 -13.96 -0.59 -7.43
N LYS A 90 -14.51 -1.61 -6.78
CA LYS A 90 -15.44 -2.55 -7.37
C LYS A 90 -16.62 -2.78 -6.44
N HIS A 91 -17.84 -2.62 -6.97
CA HIS A 91 -19.07 -2.84 -6.20
C HIS A 91 -20.25 -3.15 -7.12
N THR A 92 -21.19 -3.96 -6.64
CA THR A 92 -22.45 -4.27 -7.36
C THR A 92 -23.39 -3.06 -7.44
N ASP A 93 -23.31 -2.14 -6.50
CA ASP A 93 -24.06 -0.87 -6.48
C ASP A 93 -23.15 0.28 -6.88
N LEU A 94 -23.45 0.92 -8.00
CA LEU A 94 -22.69 2.04 -8.54
C LEU A 94 -22.72 3.28 -7.63
N GLN A 95 -23.85 3.52 -6.97
CA GLN A 95 -24.01 4.70 -6.11
C GLN A 95 -23.10 4.57 -4.88
N ILE A 96 -23.09 3.41 -4.23
CA ILE A 96 -22.23 3.15 -3.06
C ILE A 96 -20.77 3.31 -3.47
N LEU A 97 -20.37 2.77 -4.62
CA LEU A 97 -19.00 2.88 -5.12
C LEU A 97 -18.61 4.34 -5.39
N SER A 98 -19.46 5.06 -6.09
CA SER A 98 -19.25 6.48 -6.41
C SER A 98 -19.16 7.34 -5.16
N ASP A 99 -20.09 7.17 -4.22
CA ASP A 99 -20.12 7.93 -2.98
C ASP A 99 -18.87 7.64 -2.13
N THR A 100 -18.42 6.38 -2.08
CA THR A 100 -17.23 5.99 -1.35
C THR A 100 -15.97 6.67 -1.92
N LEU A 101 -15.75 6.58 -3.23
CA LEU A 101 -14.56 7.19 -3.85
C LEU A 101 -14.59 8.72 -3.74
N ASN A 102 -15.74 9.35 -3.95
CA ASN A 102 -15.87 10.79 -3.76
C ASN A 102 -15.63 11.21 -2.31
N ASN A 103 -16.14 10.46 -1.33
CA ASN A 103 -15.93 10.74 0.09
C ASN A 103 -14.44 10.62 0.48
N ILE A 104 -13.75 9.60 -0.01
CA ILE A 104 -12.30 9.44 0.21
C ILE A 104 -11.55 10.66 -0.31
N MET A 105 -11.78 11.05 -1.56
CA MET A 105 -11.11 12.19 -2.18
C MET A 105 -11.41 13.50 -1.46
N ASP A 106 -12.68 13.76 -1.19
CA ASP A 106 -13.13 15.00 -0.54
C ASP A 106 -12.59 15.13 0.89
N THR A 107 -12.56 14.03 1.64
CA THR A 107 -12.08 14.03 3.02
C THR A 107 -10.57 14.19 3.10
N LEU A 108 -9.81 13.39 2.35
CA LEU A 108 -8.34 13.42 2.43
C LEU A 108 -7.75 14.75 1.95
N THR A 109 -8.35 15.37 0.95
CA THR A 109 -7.86 16.66 0.43
C THR A 109 -8.19 17.87 1.31
N ARG A 110 -9.04 17.69 2.33
CA ARG A 110 -9.40 18.76 3.28
C ARG A 110 -8.65 18.72 4.59
N TYR A 111 -7.82 17.72 4.83
CA TYR A 111 -7.02 17.70 6.03
C TYR A 111 -6.00 18.84 6.03
N THR A 112 -5.82 19.46 7.19
CA THR A 112 -4.83 20.53 7.41
C THR A 112 -3.50 20.01 7.91
N SER A 113 -3.46 18.76 8.33
CA SER A 113 -2.25 18.05 8.76
C SER A 113 -2.37 16.58 8.45
N TYR A 114 -1.26 15.99 8.08
CA TYR A 114 -1.17 14.58 7.71
C TYR A 114 -0.17 13.84 8.60
N THR A 115 -0.18 12.53 8.50
CA THR A 115 0.74 11.66 9.23
C THR A 115 2.18 11.86 8.73
N SER A 116 3.11 11.80 9.67
CA SER A 116 4.54 11.82 9.43
C SER A 116 5.22 10.63 10.11
N GLY A 117 6.40 10.28 9.65
CA GLY A 117 7.24 9.25 10.24
C GLY A 117 8.70 9.67 10.31
N ASN A 118 9.58 8.73 10.62
CA ASN A 118 10.99 9.01 10.67
C ASN A 118 11.54 9.27 9.25
N GLY A 119 11.97 10.51 9.02
CA GLY A 119 12.56 10.94 7.76
C GLY A 119 11.58 11.10 6.59
N TRP A 120 10.27 11.15 6.85
CA TRP A 120 9.26 11.44 5.84
C TRP A 120 8.04 12.14 6.45
N GLU A 121 7.37 12.91 5.63
CA GLU A 121 6.15 13.63 6.00
C GLU A 121 5.24 13.75 4.77
N ILE A 122 3.95 13.53 4.96
CA ILE A 122 2.95 13.88 3.95
C ILE A 122 2.66 15.37 4.09
N VAL A 123 2.99 16.12 3.06
CA VAL A 123 2.84 17.60 3.06
C VAL A 123 1.46 18.00 2.57
N ASP A 124 0.97 17.30 1.56
CA ASP A 124 -0.30 17.63 0.93
C ASP A 124 -0.89 16.41 0.20
N ILE A 125 -2.20 16.37 0.10
CA ILE A 125 -2.94 15.40 -0.73
C ILE A 125 -3.91 16.20 -1.61
N THR A 126 -3.79 16.04 -2.90
CA THR A 126 -4.64 16.70 -3.89
C THR A 126 -5.31 15.71 -4.82
N ASN A 127 -6.39 16.13 -5.45
CA ASN A 127 -7.07 15.32 -6.46
C ASN A 127 -6.24 15.30 -7.74
N GLY A 128 -5.95 14.11 -8.27
CA GLY A 128 -5.44 13.93 -9.61
C GLY A 128 -6.60 13.86 -10.61
N ASN A 129 -7.25 12.72 -10.69
CA ASN A 129 -8.46 12.54 -11.52
C ASN A 129 -9.66 12.20 -10.64
N LEU A 130 -10.81 12.80 -10.96
CA LEU A 130 -12.07 12.50 -10.28
C LEU A 130 -12.55 11.06 -10.56
N PRO A 131 -13.39 10.48 -9.68
CA PRO A 131 -13.94 9.15 -9.87
C PRO A 131 -14.67 9.02 -11.21
N ARG A 132 -14.32 7.98 -11.96
CA ARG A 132 -14.94 7.67 -13.24
C ARG A 132 -15.20 6.18 -13.37
N VAL A 133 -16.28 5.83 -14.02
CA VAL A 133 -16.58 4.44 -14.37
C VAL A 133 -15.64 4.00 -15.49
N ILE A 134 -14.97 2.87 -15.30
CA ILE A 134 -14.10 2.26 -16.32
C ILE A 134 -14.74 1.03 -16.96
N GLY A 135 -15.72 0.42 -16.31
CA GLY A 135 -16.42 -0.72 -16.87
C GLY A 135 -17.38 -1.38 -15.89
N ARG A 136 -17.92 -2.49 -16.35
CA ARG A 136 -18.75 -3.40 -15.57
C ARG A 136 -18.33 -4.82 -15.89
N GLU A 137 -18.12 -5.64 -14.86
CA GLU A 137 -17.78 -7.05 -15.03
C GLU A 137 -19.03 -7.91 -15.29
N ASP A 138 -18.82 -9.11 -15.81
CA ASP A 138 -19.90 -10.08 -16.11
C ASP A 138 -20.71 -10.49 -14.87
N ASN A 139 -20.10 -10.40 -13.68
CA ASN A 139 -20.74 -10.63 -12.39
C ASN A 139 -21.58 -9.43 -11.87
N ASN A 140 -21.87 -8.47 -12.74
CA ASN A 140 -22.61 -7.25 -12.43
C ASN A 140 -21.93 -6.27 -11.48
N GLN A 141 -20.62 -6.36 -11.30
CA GLN A 141 -19.87 -5.38 -10.51
C GLN A 141 -19.39 -4.21 -11.37
N TRP A 142 -19.65 -3.01 -10.91
CA TRP A 142 -19.11 -1.78 -11.50
C TRP A 142 -17.66 -1.58 -11.08
N LEU A 143 -16.86 -1.09 -12.01
CA LEU A 143 -15.48 -0.71 -11.80
C LEU A 143 -15.35 0.80 -11.94
N MET A 144 -14.75 1.43 -10.94
CA MET A 144 -14.42 2.85 -10.96
C MET A 144 -12.96 3.06 -10.55
N THR A 145 -12.39 4.13 -11.04
CA THR A 145 -11.04 4.57 -10.69
C THR A 145 -11.00 6.08 -10.46
N CYS A 146 -10.09 6.51 -9.60
CA CYS A 146 -9.72 7.90 -9.40
C CYS A 146 -8.26 7.99 -8.96
N ASP A 147 -7.68 9.18 -9.01
CA ASP A 147 -6.29 9.39 -8.63
C ASP A 147 -6.18 10.44 -7.53
N LEU A 148 -5.37 10.14 -6.52
CA LEU A 148 -4.87 11.08 -5.53
C LEU A 148 -3.40 11.37 -5.78
N VAL A 149 -2.99 12.60 -5.64
CA VAL A 149 -1.59 12.99 -5.65
C VAL A 149 -1.16 13.29 -4.22
N VAL A 150 -0.29 12.47 -3.69
CA VAL A 150 0.26 12.59 -2.34
C VAL A 150 1.64 13.22 -2.44
N LYS A 151 1.82 14.42 -1.91
CA LYS A 151 3.12 15.09 -1.88
C LYS A 151 3.85 14.72 -0.60
N ILE A 152 4.97 14.00 -0.75
CA ILE A 152 5.79 13.50 0.35
C ILE A 152 7.07 14.34 0.41
N TYR A 153 7.37 14.87 1.58
CA TYR A 153 8.69 15.40 1.89
C TYR A 153 9.54 14.29 2.48
N ARG A 154 10.65 13.99 1.82
CA ARG A 154 11.64 13.03 2.30
C ARG A 154 12.85 13.79 2.78
N LYS A 155 13.17 13.59 4.04
CA LYS A 155 14.43 14.05 4.65
C LYS A 155 15.43 12.91 4.54
N ASP A 156 16.54 13.15 3.87
CA ASP A 156 17.66 12.21 3.90
C ASP A 156 18.36 12.35 5.26
N GLU A 157 18.65 11.21 5.87
CA GLU A 157 19.48 11.19 7.08
C GLU A 157 20.89 11.59 6.67
N GLU A 158 21.44 12.61 7.35
CA GLU A 158 22.86 12.90 7.22
C GLU A 158 23.63 11.62 7.58
N PRO A 159 24.61 11.20 6.78
CA PRO A 159 25.45 10.07 7.14
C PRO A 159 26.06 10.39 8.52
N ASN A 160 25.83 9.48 9.45
CA ASN A 160 26.33 9.59 10.80
C ASN A 160 27.86 9.73 10.74
N GLU A 161 28.40 10.92 11.00
CA GLU A 161 29.85 11.19 10.96
C GLU A 161 30.65 10.34 11.97
N SER A 162 29.97 9.53 12.79
CA SER A 162 30.61 8.63 13.74
C SER A 162 31.26 7.39 13.14
N GLU A 163 31.07 7.09 11.85
CA GLU A 163 31.73 5.97 11.19
C GLU A 163 32.96 6.37 10.34
N LEU A 164 33.32 7.65 10.28
CA LEU A 164 34.53 8.13 9.60
C LEU A 164 35.68 8.41 10.60
N GLY A 165 35.57 7.87 11.79
CA GLY A 165 36.62 7.95 12.81
C GLY A 165 37.57 6.75 12.74
N GLU A 166 38.74 6.94 12.18
CA GLU A 166 40.04 6.25 12.18
C GLU A 166 40.51 5.80 10.84
#